data_7d272533a92a11cd9c801dffa0e20100
#
_entry.id   7d272533a92a11cd9c801dffa0e20100
#
_cell.length_a   1.000
_cell.length_b   1.000
_cell.length_c   1.000
_cell.angle_alpha   90.00
_cell.angle_beta   90.00
_cell.angle_gamma   90.00
#
_symmetry.space_group_name_H-M   'P 1'
#
loop_
_entity.id
_entity.type
_entity.pdbx_description
1 polymer ?
#
loop_
_entity_poly.entity_id
_entity_poly.type
_entity_poly.pdbx_seq_one_letter_code
_entity_poly.pdbx_strand_id
1 'polypeptide(L)'
;MKLTNKIKELLCIKTDIEDILFSKKALKKHMLKRNHHDALKCLDNLDEIIESPDYVGVNPREQAISVEYVKCYENNVLVAIKINIDNNNFYVASVYTIDEYKLNKHIRIKRLKKFDKNE
;
A
#
# COMPACT_ATOMS: atom_id res chain seq x y z
N MET A 1 0.99 12.46 -2.77
CA MET A 1 1.48 11.14 -3.23
C MET A 1 0.68 10.72 -4.44
N LYS A 2 1.30 9.97 -5.33
CA LYS A 2 0.69 9.59 -6.62
C LYS A 2 0.80 8.10 -6.89
N LEU A 3 -0.27 7.51 -7.42
CA LEU A 3 -0.24 6.18 -8.02
C LEU A 3 0.29 6.34 -9.45
N THR A 4 1.52 5.88 -9.69
CA THR A 4 2.20 6.10 -10.96
C THR A 4 1.67 5.19 -12.07
N ASN A 5 1.88 5.61 -13.32
CA ASN A 5 1.50 4.80 -14.49
C ASN A 5 2.25 3.47 -14.51
N LYS A 6 3.51 3.46 -14.07
CA LYS A 6 4.32 2.24 -13.99
C LYS A 6 3.65 1.18 -13.09
N ILE A 7 3.14 1.59 -11.93
CA ILE A 7 2.45 0.68 -11.02
C ILE A 7 1.10 0.27 -11.60
N LYS A 8 0.36 1.20 -12.21
CA LYS A 8 -0.91 0.88 -12.86
C LYS A 8 -0.74 -0.18 -13.94
N GLU A 9 0.29 -0.05 -14.77
CA GLU A 9 0.60 -1.01 -15.83
C GLU A 9 0.99 -2.37 -15.24
N LEU A 10 1.87 -2.37 -14.24
CA LEU A 10 2.33 -3.59 -13.59
C LEU A 10 1.17 -4.37 -12.97
N LEU A 11 0.20 -3.67 -12.39
CA LEU A 11 -0.94 -4.27 -11.69
C LEU A 11 -2.20 -4.36 -12.55
N CYS A 12 -2.13 -3.94 -13.81
CA CYS A 12 -3.27 -3.94 -14.74
C CYS A 12 -4.46 -3.13 -14.20
N ILE A 13 -4.18 -2.00 -13.56
CA ILE A 13 -5.18 -1.11 -13.01
C ILE A 13 -5.58 -0.08 -14.07
N LYS A 14 -6.86 -0.03 -14.39
CA LYS A 14 -7.40 0.91 -15.38
C LYS A 14 -8.19 2.00 -14.68
N THR A 15 -7.54 3.12 -14.40
CA THR A 15 -8.18 4.31 -13.82
C THR A 15 -7.33 5.54 -14.14
N ASP A 16 -7.98 6.69 -14.31
CA ASP A 16 -7.30 7.97 -14.47
C ASP A 16 -6.96 8.61 -13.13
N ILE A 17 -7.51 8.07 -12.05
CA ILE A 17 -7.26 8.57 -10.69
C ILE A 17 -5.83 8.24 -10.31
N GLU A 18 -5.09 9.25 -9.83
CA GLU A 18 -3.69 9.07 -9.43
C GLU A 18 -3.35 9.64 -8.05
N ASP A 19 -4.13 10.61 -7.56
CA ASP A 19 -3.83 11.24 -6.27
C ASP A 19 -4.08 10.28 -5.11
N ILE A 20 -3.11 10.22 -4.18
CA ILE A 20 -3.21 9.45 -2.94
C ILE A 20 -3.18 10.42 -1.77
N LEU A 21 -4.28 10.49 -1.05
CA LEU A 21 -4.42 11.35 0.12
C LEU A 21 -4.29 10.56 1.41
N PHE A 22 -3.85 11.21 2.47
CA PHE A 22 -3.83 10.59 3.78
C PHE A 22 -3.97 11.62 4.89
N SER A 23 -4.55 11.17 6.01
CA SER A 23 -4.60 11.92 7.24
C SER A 23 -3.81 11.15 8.30
N LYS A 24 -2.70 11.71 8.73
CA LYS A 24 -1.85 11.09 9.76
C LYS A 24 -2.65 10.82 11.04
N LYS A 25 -3.49 11.78 11.44
CA LYS A 25 -4.34 11.65 12.63
C LYS A 25 -5.34 10.49 12.50
N ALA A 26 -6.02 10.40 11.36
CA ALA A 26 -7.00 9.34 11.11
C ALA A 26 -6.33 7.97 11.04
N LEU A 27 -5.18 7.87 10.38
CA LEU A 27 -4.40 6.64 10.29
C LEU A 27 -3.93 6.18 11.66
N LYS A 28 -3.39 7.08 12.46
CA LYS A 28 -2.93 6.77 13.82
C LYS A 28 -4.06 6.20 14.66
N LYS A 29 -5.24 6.83 14.61
CA LYS A 29 -6.43 6.36 15.33
C LYS A 29 -6.85 4.96 14.87
N HIS A 30 -6.85 4.73 13.56
CA HIS A 30 -7.19 3.43 12.96
C HIS A 30 -6.19 2.34 13.39
N MET A 31 -4.90 2.65 13.34
CA MET A 31 -3.86 1.70 13.70
C MET A 31 -3.92 1.31 15.17
N LEU A 32 -4.19 2.26 16.07
CA LEU A 32 -4.35 1.99 17.49
C LEU A 32 -5.57 1.09 17.74
N LYS A 33 -6.67 1.36 17.06
CA LYS A 33 -7.90 0.57 17.17
C LYS A 33 -7.71 -0.87 16.68
N ARG A 34 -6.89 -1.08 15.67
CA ARG A 34 -6.62 -2.40 15.06
C ARG A 34 -5.36 -3.07 15.62
N ASN A 35 -4.75 -2.50 16.65
CA ASN A 35 -3.51 -3.01 17.25
C ASN A 35 -2.32 -3.07 16.27
N HIS A 36 -2.27 -2.14 15.31
CA HIS A 36 -1.16 -2.04 14.36
C HIS A 36 -0.04 -1.16 14.94
N HIS A 37 0.33 -1.38 16.19
CA HIS A 37 1.29 -0.53 16.91
C HIS A 37 2.70 -0.58 16.30
N ASP A 38 3.08 -1.74 15.77
CA ASP A 38 4.42 -1.94 15.21
C ASP A 38 4.71 -1.04 14.01
N ALA A 39 3.67 -0.61 13.32
CA ALA A 39 3.80 0.22 12.12
C ALA A 39 3.62 1.72 12.40
N LEU A 40 3.32 2.13 13.64
CA LEU A 40 3.10 3.55 13.96
C LEU A 40 4.27 4.43 13.59
N LYS A 41 5.49 3.97 13.84
CA LYS A 41 6.73 4.70 13.50
C LYS A 41 6.91 4.89 12.00
N CYS A 42 6.22 4.12 11.18
CA CYS A 42 6.33 4.18 9.73
C CYS A 42 5.42 5.25 9.11
N LEU A 43 4.56 5.89 9.89
CA LEU A 43 3.69 6.95 9.36
C LEU A 43 4.48 8.12 8.77
N ASP A 44 5.67 8.40 9.32
CA ASP A 44 6.54 9.46 8.81
C ASP A 44 7.27 9.05 7.52
N ASN A 45 7.24 7.76 7.17
CA ASN A 45 7.92 7.21 6.00
C ASN A 45 6.95 6.83 4.88
N LEU A 46 5.69 7.26 4.94
CA LEU A 46 4.70 6.91 3.93
C LEU A 46 5.13 7.31 2.51
N ASP A 47 5.72 8.50 2.35
CA ASP A 47 6.19 8.98 1.05
C ASP A 47 7.24 8.04 0.47
N GLU A 48 8.18 7.58 1.28
CA GLU A 48 9.21 6.64 0.87
C GLU A 48 8.61 5.30 0.45
N ILE A 49 7.68 4.79 1.24
CA ILE A 49 7.05 3.49 0.97
C ILE A 49 6.27 3.53 -0.35
N ILE A 50 5.50 4.59 -0.57
CA ILE A 50 4.70 4.74 -1.79
C ILE A 50 5.58 5.01 -3.01
N GLU A 51 6.63 5.80 -2.86
CA GLU A 51 7.52 6.16 -3.96
C GLU A 51 8.48 5.04 -4.35
N SER A 52 9.00 4.30 -3.37
CA SER A 52 10.02 3.27 -3.60
C SER A 52 9.70 1.97 -2.85
N PRO A 53 8.55 1.35 -3.14
CA PRO A 53 8.23 0.08 -2.49
C PRO A 53 9.12 -1.05 -3.01
N ASP A 54 9.24 -2.12 -2.24
CA ASP A 54 9.92 -3.34 -2.69
C ASP A 54 8.96 -4.26 -3.43
N TYR A 55 7.68 -4.25 -3.03
CA TYR A 55 6.63 -5.04 -3.66
C TYR A 55 5.36 -4.22 -3.78
N VAL A 56 4.57 -4.49 -4.82
CA VAL A 56 3.24 -3.90 -5.00
C VAL A 56 2.25 -4.98 -5.42
N GLY A 57 0.98 -4.76 -5.09
CA GLY A 57 -0.07 -5.72 -5.46
C GLY A 57 -1.46 -5.14 -5.36
N VAL A 58 -2.44 -5.94 -5.73
CA VAL A 58 -3.86 -5.62 -5.59
C VAL A 58 -4.47 -6.62 -4.61
N ASN A 59 -5.28 -6.12 -3.68
CA ASN A 59 -5.97 -6.99 -2.74
C ASN A 59 -7.13 -7.69 -3.47
N PRO A 60 -7.07 -9.02 -3.68
CA PRO A 60 -8.09 -9.71 -4.47
C PRO A 60 -9.42 -9.88 -3.74
N ARG A 61 -9.46 -9.61 -2.44
CA ARG A 61 -10.68 -9.73 -1.63
C ARG A 61 -11.54 -8.49 -1.63
N GLU A 62 -10.99 -7.36 -2.12
CA GLU A 62 -11.73 -6.10 -2.20
C GLU A 62 -12.47 -6.02 -3.52
N GLN A 63 -13.73 -5.55 -3.49
CA GLN A 63 -14.52 -5.36 -4.71
C GLN A 63 -14.06 -4.14 -5.49
N ALA A 64 -13.68 -3.06 -4.78
CA ALA A 64 -13.12 -1.88 -5.40
C ALA A 64 -11.59 -1.99 -5.46
N ILE A 65 -10.96 -1.12 -6.24
CA ILE A 65 -9.49 -1.11 -6.38
C ILE A 65 -8.84 -0.83 -5.02
N SER A 66 -8.02 -1.78 -4.56
CA SER A 66 -7.23 -1.64 -3.34
C SER A 66 -5.79 -2.06 -3.68
N VAL A 67 -4.86 -1.11 -3.60
CA VAL A 67 -3.46 -1.33 -3.94
C VAL A 67 -2.65 -1.48 -2.67
N GLU A 68 -1.76 -2.45 -2.67
CA GLU A 68 -0.88 -2.73 -1.54
C GLU A 68 0.56 -2.42 -1.91
N TYR A 69 1.26 -1.72 -1.02
CA TYR A 69 2.69 -1.41 -1.13
C TYR A 69 3.39 -2.08 0.03
N VAL A 70 4.49 -2.75 -0.22
CA VAL A 70 5.30 -3.34 0.85
C VAL A 70 6.72 -2.80 0.76
N LYS A 71 7.23 -2.32 1.87
CA LYS A 71 8.62 -1.91 2.03
C LYS A 71 9.27 -2.79 3.10
N CYS A 72 10.36 -3.44 2.73
CA CYS A 72 11.07 -4.33 3.63
C CYS A 72 12.10 -3.55 4.43
N TYR A 73 11.68 -3.11 5.62
CA TYR A 73 12.57 -2.59 6.65
C TYR A 73 12.96 -3.75 7.58
N GLU A 74 13.31 -3.47 8.81
CA GLU A 74 13.50 -4.52 9.83
C GLU A 74 12.26 -5.41 9.91
N ASN A 75 11.07 -4.77 9.94
CA ASN A 75 9.79 -5.45 9.75
C ASN A 75 9.26 -5.07 8.37
N ASN A 76 8.55 -5.99 7.72
CA ASN A 76 7.91 -5.71 6.44
C ASN A 76 6.66 -4.87 6.70
N VAL A 77 6.63 -3.67 6.13
CA VAL A 77 5.52 -2.72 6.32
C VAL A 77 4.65 -2.73 5.07
N LEU A 78 3.35 -2.96 5.25
CA LEU A 78 2.35 -2.93 4.19
C LEU A 78 1.49 -1.69 4.34
N VAL A 79 1.38 -0.92 3.25
CA VAL A 79 0.48 0.23 3.15
C VAL A 79 -0.60 -0.12 2.14
N ALA A 80 -1.85 -0.07 2.59
CA ALA A 80 -3.01 -0.32 1.73
C ALA A 80 -3.68 1.00 1.36
N ILE A 81 -3.84 1.25 0.05
CA ILE A 81 -4.62 2.38 -0.44
C ILE A 81 -5.89 1.86 -1.07
N LYS A 82 -6.97 2.61 -0.90
CA LYS A 82 -8.27 2.30 -1.50
C LYS A 82 -8.75 3.46 -2.33
N ILE A 83 -9.56 3.15 -3.35
CA ILE A 83 -10.12 4.17 -4.22
C ILE A 83 -11.35 4.81 -3.57
N ASN A 84 -11.46 6.14 -3.71
CA ASN A 84 -12.67 6.90 -3.39
C ASN A 84 -13.14 7.55 -4.69
N ILE A 85 -14.10 6.91 -5.36
CA ILE A 85 -14.59 7.35 -6.66
C ILE A 85 -15.27 8.72 -6.57
N ASP A 86 -16.04 8.95 -5.51
CA ASP A 86 -16.81 10.19 -5.36
C ASP A 86 -15.89 11.41 -5.26
N ASN A 87 -14.73 11.28 -4.60
CA ASN A 87 -13.76 12.35 -4.44
C ASN A 87 -12.64 12.32 -5.48
N ASN A 88 -12.68 11.37 -6.41
CA ASN A 88 -11.70 11.22 -7.48
C ASN A 88 -10.26 11.09 -6.97
N ASN A 89 -10.07 10.30 -5.91
CA ASN A 89 -8.75 10.05 -5.33
C ASN A 89 -8.64 8.66 -4.72
N PHE A 90 -7.39 8.26 -4.47
CA PHE A 90 -7.10 7.16 -3.54
C PHE A 90 -6.83 7.75 -2.15
N TYR A 91 -6.93 6.92 -1.14
CA TYR A 91 -6.58 7.31 0.22
C TYR A 91 -5.86 6.16 0.92
N VAL A 92 -4.96 6.51 1.84
CA VAL A 92 -4.27 5.50 2.65
C VAL A 92 -5.26 4.99 3.69
N ALA A 93 -5.65 3.73 3.55
CA ALA A 93 -6.66 3.11 4.38
C ALA A 93 -6.06 2.43 5.61
N SER A 94 -4.87 1.84 5.48
CA SER A 94 -4.25 1.08 6.56
C SER A 94 -2.73 0.97 6.39
N VAL A 95 -2.03 0.88 7.51
CA VAL A 95 -0.59 0.62 7.57
C VAL A 95 -0.38 -0.43 8.65
N TYR A 96 0.26 -1.55 8.31
CA TYR A 96 0.53 -2.63 9.26
C TYR A 96 1.73 -3.46 8.83
N THR A 97 2.25 -4.27 9.75
CA THR A 97 3.37 -5.15 9.45
C THR A 97 2.88 -6.54 9.04
N ILE A 98 3.66 -7.19 8.19
CA ILE A 98 3.43 -8.59 7.83
C ILE A 98 4.73 -9.36 8.05
N ASP A 99 4.63 -10.62 8.46
CA ASP A 99 5.79 -11.47 8.68
C ASP A 99 6.33 -12.04 7.35
N GLU A 100 7.51 -12.66 7.43
CA GLU A 100 8.15 -13.25 6.25
C GLU A 100 7.30 -14.36 5.62
N TYR A 101 6.62 -15.14 6.44
CA TYR A 101 5.76 -16.22 5.94
C TYR A 101 4.63 -15.64 5.06
N LYS A 102 3.95 -14.61 5.56
CA LYS A 102 2.85 -13.97 4.85
C LYS A 102 3.34 -13.25 3.59
N LEU A 103 4.48 -12.56 3.69
CA LEU A 103 5.10 -11.91 2.55
C LEU A 103 5.40 -12.93 1.44
N ASN A 104 6.09 -14.01 1.79
CA ASN A 104 6.46 -15.04 0.82
C ASN A 104 5.24 -15.74 0.21
N LYS A 105 4.21 -15.96 1.01
CA LYS A 105 2.94 -16.52 0.52
C LYS A 105 2.31 -15.62 -0.54
N HIS A 106 2.24 -14.32 -0.27
CA HIS A 106 1.64 -13.34 -1.19
C HIS A 106 2.45 -13.20 -2.48
N ILE A 107 3.77 -13.29 -2.40
CA ILE A 107 4.63 -13.31 -3.59
C ILE A 107 4.37 -14.57 -4.41
N ARG A 108 4.31 -15.72 -3.77
CA ARG A 108 4.12 -17.02 -4.43
C ARG A 108 2.79 -17.10 -5.17
N ILE A 109 1.70 -16.57 -4.59
CA ILE A 109 0.38 -16.56 -5.23
C ILE A 109 0.20 -15.37 -6.19
N LYS A 110 1.24 -14.58 -6.40
CA LYS A 110 1.27 -13.41 -7.29
C LYS A 110 0.34 -12.27 -6.87
N ARG A 111 -0.05 -12.23 -5.61
CA ARG A 111 -0.75 -11.08 -5.03
C ARG A 111 0.19 -9.88 -4.91
N LEU A 112 1.46 -10.14 -4.56
CA LEU A 112 2.51 -9.12 -4.51
C LEU A 112 3.53 -9.40 -5.60
N LYS A 113 3.91 -8.36 -6.34
CA LYS A 113 4.92 -8.42 -7.41
C LYS A 113 6.07 -7.51 -7.04
N LYS A 114 7.29 -7.93 -7.35
CA LYS A 114 8.47 -7.12 -7.12
C LYS A 114 8.38 -5.84 -7.94
N PHE A 115 8.71 -4.72 -7.31
CA PHE A 115 8.74 -3.41 -7.95
C PHE A 115 10.17 -2.90 -8.00
N ASP A 116 10.61 -2.46 -9.19
CA ASP A 116 11.90 -1.81 -9.36
C ASP A 116 11.66 -0.44 -9.99
N LYS A 117 11.94 0.60 -9.22
CA LYS A 117 11.74 1.99 -9.64
C LYS A 117 12.58 2.37 -10.87
N ASN A 118 13.73 1.71 -11.02
CA ASN A 118 14.72 2.06 -12.06
C ASN A 118 14.57 1.27 -13.35
N GLU A 119 13.64 0.36 -13.42
CA GLU A 119 13.37 -0.40 -14.65
C GLU A 119 12.44 0.33 -15.60
#